data_2ad516e3bf26be830c9d8b6e0fd2c7bd
#
_entry.id   2ad516e3bf26be830c9d8b6e0fd2c7bd
#
_cell.length_a   1.000
_cell.length_b   1.000
_cell.length_c   1.000
_cell.angle_alpha   90.00
_cell.angle_beta   90.00
_cell.angle_gamma   90.00
#
_symmetry.space_group_name_H-M   'P 1'
#
loop_
_entity.id
_entity.type
_entity.pdbx_description
1 polymer ?
#
loop_
_entity_poly.entity_id
_entity_poly.type
_entity_poly.pdbx_seq_one_letter_code
_entity_poly.pdbx_strand_id
1 'polypeptide(L)'
;IGLSKDTYEKPAFRLALQTREQHIKREKATSNICTAEALSAVMAGMYGVYHGAEGIREIAEGIHGKAVYLSEMLQAYGYEQENTEFFDTLKIRHENGVEAVREAAEQLGINLYYDKEGWIGLSLDESVTVDDMNDLIEVFAQASDSLAQYEDSEEAFEGLWAIAEEHVREVDYLQEEVFKLYHTETEMMRYLKRLERKDISLTHTMIPLGSCTMKLNPAAAMIPVTYPAFMGLHPLAPIEQVAGYMEVMEDLE
;
A
#
# COMPACT_ATOMS: atom_id res chain seq x y z
N ILE A 1 13.22 -10.41 2.39
CA ILE A 1 12.91 -11.60 3.20
C ILE A 1 13.36 -12.82 2.43
N GLY A 2 14.12 -13.71 3.05
CA GLY A 2 14.55 -14.97 2.46
C GLY A 2 14.12 -16.16 3.29
N LEU A 3 14.04 -17.33 2.66
CA LEU A 3 13.87 -18.58 3.36
C LEU A 3 15.21 -19.09 3.88
N SER A 4 15.24 -19.53 5.10
CA SER A 4 16.37 -20.14 5.79
C SER A 4 15.87 -21.32 6.64
N LYS A 5 16.70 -21.80 7.53
CA LYS A 5 16.33 -22.79 8.53
C LYS A 5 16.66 -22.28 9.92
N ASP A 6 15.85 -22.67 10.90
CA ASP A 6 16.14 -22.44 12.32
C ASP A 6 17.17 -23.46 12.86
N THR A 7 17.43 -23.41 14.16
CA THR A 7 18.37 -24.34 14.84
C THR A 7 17.89 -25.77 14.85
N TYR A 8 16.63 -26.03 14.55
CA TYR A 8 16.01 -27.36 14.47
C TYR A 8 15.83 -27.84 13.02
N GLU A 9 16.51 -27.18 12.05
CA GLU A 9 16.42 -27.48 10.63
C GLU A 9 15.02 -27.26 10.00
N LYS A 10 14.11 -26.56 10.68
CA LYS A 10 12.79 -26.23 10.15
C LYS A 10 12.87 -24.99 9.28
N PRO A 11 12.01 -24.87 8.24
CA PRO A 11 11.92 -23.66 7.45
C PRO A 11 11.63 -22.45 8.33
N ALA A 12 12.40 -21.37 8.14
CA ALA A 12 12.24 -20.11 8.87
C ALA A 12 12.56 -18.92 7.96
N PHE A 13 11.89 -17.80 8.20
CA PHE A 13 12.18 -16.57 7.47
C PHE A 13 13.44 -15.89 8.00
N ARG A 14 14.22 -15.31 7.10
CA ARG A 14 15.36 -14.47 7.40
C ARG A 14 15.12 -13.08 6.83
N LEU A 15 15.11 -12.07 7.70
CA LEU A 15 14.80 -10.68 7.32
C LEU A 15 15.98 -9.92 6.73
N ALA A 16 17.22 -10.26 7.11
CA ALA A 16 18.40 -9.57 6.66
C ALA A 16 19.64 -10.46 6.58
N LEU A 17 20.57 -10.08 5.71
CA LEU A 17 21.91 -10.64 5.60
C LEU A 17 22.95 -9.63 6.13
N GLN A 18 22.69 -9.02 7.29
CA GLN A 18 23.55 -8.01 7.89
C GLN A 18 24.31 -8.55 9.09
N THR A 19 25.45 -7.93 9.43
CA THR A 19 26.22 -8.16 10.64
C THR A 19 25.54 -7.50 11.85
N ARG A 20 24.33 -7.90 12.17
CA ARG A 20 23.58 -7.47 13.34
C ARG A 20 23.66 -8.52 14.45
N GLU A 21 23.30 -8.14 15.68
CA GLU A 21 23.33 -9.06 16.83
C GLU A 21 22.56 -10.35 16.54
N GLN A 22 21.35 -10.26 16.02
CA GLN A 22 20.54 -11.41 15.61
C GLN A 22 21.20 -12.30 14.55
N HIS A 23 22.07 -11.73 13.74
CA HIS A 23 22.77 -12.45 12.67
C HIS A 23 24.04 -13.13 13.19
N ILE A 24 24.74 -12.50 14.13
CA ILE A 24 25.97 -12.99 14.72
C ILE A 24 25.69 -13.97 15.85
N LYS A 25 24.81 -13.61 16.77
CA LYS A 25 24.51 -14.37 17.99
C LYS A 25 23.35 -15.36 17.83
N ARG A 26 22.53 -15.22 16.80
CA ARG A 26 21.37 -16.06 16.49
C ARG A 26 20.44 -16.21 17.72
N GLU A 27 20.26 -17.42 18.22
CA GLU A 27 19.41 -17.73 19.38
C GLU A 27 19.86 -17.05 20.69
N LYS A 28 21.08 -16.57 20.74
CA LYS A 28 21.63 -15.85 21.90
C LYS A 28 21.48 -14.34 21.79
N ALA A 29 20.87 -13.86 20.72
CA ALA A 29 20.64 -12.42 20.56
C ALA A 29 19.69 -11.89 21.64
N THR A 30 20.01 -10.73 22.21
CA THR A 30 19.18 -10.07 23.20
C THR A 30 17.90 -9.51 22.60
N SER A 31 17.98 -9.06 21.33
CA SER A 31 16.83 -8.57 20.57
C SER A 31 16.87 -9.07 19.14
N ASN A 32 15.76 -9.60 18.67
CA ASN A 32 15.60 -10.08 17.30
C ASN A 32 14.89 -9.06 16.40
N ILE A 33 14.34 -8.00 16.97
CA ILE A 33 13.66 -6.91 16.27
C ILE A 33 14.34 -5.61 16.66
N CYS A 34 14.83 -4.87 15.70
CA CYS A 34 15.40 -3.55 15.91
C CYS A 34 14.72 -2.56 14.98
N THR A 35 14.17 -1.57 15.52
CA THR A 35 13.58 -0.29 15.13
C THR A 35 13.18 0.02 13.67
N ALA A 36 13.82 -0.53 12.68
CA ALA A 36 13.42 -0.31 11.30
C ALA A 36 12.07 -0.99 11.05
N GLU A 37 11.11 -0.27 10.47
CA GLU A 37 9.79 -0.77 10.06
C GLU A 37 8.89 -1.33 11.19
N ALA A 38 9.22 -1.09 12.46
CA ALA A 38 8.41 -1.59 13.57
C ALA A 38 6.99 -1.01 13.55
N LEU A 39 6.84 0.29 13.25
CA LEU A 39 5.53 0.94 13.15
C LEU A 39 4.73 0.37 11.98
N SER A 40 5.32 0.26 10.80
CA SER A 40 4.65 -0.31 9.62
C SER A 40 4.23 -1.76 9.84
N ALA A 41 5.07 -2.56 10.55
CA ALA A 41 4.72 -3.93 10.91
C ALA A 41 3.54 -3.99 11.90
N VAL A 42 3.48 -3.08 12.87
CA VAL A 42 2.33 -2.97 13.79
C VAL A 42 1.07 -2.55 13.04
N MET A 43 1.17 -1.55 12.16
CA MET A 43 0.03 -1.11 11.33
C MET A 43 -0.50 -2.26 10.47
N ALA A 44 0.36 -2.98 9.77
CA ALA A 44 -0.04 -4.15 8.97
C ALA A 44 -0.70 -5.25 9.82
N GLY A 45 -0.16 -5.51 11.01
CA GLY A 45 -0.76 -6.47 11.95
C GLY A 45 -2.14 -6.02 12.44
N MET A 46 -2.31 -4.75 12.76
CA MET A 46 -3.60 -4.19 13.20
C MET A 46 -4.61 -4.10 12.06
N TYR A 47 -4.17 -3.84 10.84
CA TYR A 47 -4.99 -3.92 9.62
C TYR A 47 -5.59 -5.32 9.48
N GLY A 48 -4.75 -6.36 9.59
CA GLY A 48 -5.22 -7.75 9.58
C GLY A 48 -6.19 -8.09 10.71
N VAL A 49 -5.98 -7.53 11.91
CA VAL A 49 -6.89 -7.71 13.05
C VAL A 49 -8.22 -7.00 12.83
N TYR A 50 -8.22 -5.80 12.24
CA TYR A 50 -9.42 -5.01 12.01
C TYR A 50 -10.31 -5.61 10.90
N HIS A 51 -9.73 -5.96 9.77
CA HIS A 51 -10.49 -6.46 8.62
C HIS A 51 -10.77 -7.97 8.70
N GLY A 52 -9.89 -8.73 9.35
CA GLY A 52 -9.98 -10.20 9.35
C GLY A 52 -9.76 -10.79 7.95
N ALA A 53 -9.98 -12.10 7.82
CA ALA A 53 -9.80 -12.79 6.55
C ALA A 53 -10.81 -12.35 5.48
N GLU A 54 -12.06 -12.18 5.90
CA GLU A 54 -13.16 -11.79 5.01
C GLU A 54 -12.97 -10.37 4.46
N GLY A 55 -12.76 -9.37 5.35
CA GLY A 55 -12.61 -7.98 4.92
C GLY A 55 -11.37 -7.76 4.05
N ILE A 56 -10.26 -8.48 4.30
CA ILE A 56 -9.09 -8.41 3.41
C ILE A 56 -9.41 -9.00 2.03
N ARG A 57 -10.21 -10.05 1.97
CA ARG A 57 -10.64 -10.63 0.70
C ARG A 57 -11.55 -9.67 -0.07
N GLU A 58 -12.54 -9.07 0.59
CA GLU A 58 -13.44 -8.08 -0.02
C GLU A 58 -12.66 -6.88 -0.58
N ILE A 59 -11.69 -6.36 0.18
CA ILE A 59 -10.80 -5.28 -0.29
C ILE A 59 -10.02 -5.72 -1.53
N ALA A 60 -9.43 -6.91 -1.51
CA ALA A 60 -8.66 -7.45 -2.63
C ALA A 60 -9.53 -7.66 -3.88
N GLU A 61 -10.73 -8.20 -3.71
CA GLU A 61 -11.72 -8.37 -4.78
C GLU A 61 -12.12 -7.03 -5.40
N GLY A 62 -12.35 -5.99 -4.57
CA GLY A 62 -12.66 -4.65 -5.05
C GLY A 62 -11.52 -4.01 -5.85
N ILE A 63 -10.28 -4.11 -5.36
CA ILE A 63 -9.09 -3.61 -6.07
C ILE A 63 -8.95 -4.34 -7.42
N HIS A 64 -9.04 -5.66 -7.41
CA HIS A 64 -8.89 -6.46 -8.61
C HIS A 64 -10.01 -6.21 -9.63
N GLY A 65 -11.25 -6.06 -9.18
CA GLY A 65 -12.39 -5.74 -10.02
C GLY A 65 -12.20 -4.43 -10.79
N LYS A 66 -11.71 -3.37 -10.11
CA LYS A 66 -11.35 -2.10 -10.76
C LYS A 66 -10.24 -2.28 -11.78
N ALA A 67 -9.21 -3.08 -11.48
CA ALA A 67 -8.12 -3.34 -12.43
C ALA A 67 -8.59 -4.11 -13.65
N VAL A 68 -9.47 -5.10 -13.50
CA VAL A 68 -10.08 -5.86 -14.60
C VAL A 68 -10.91 -4.93 -15.49
N TYR A 69 -11.80 -4.14 -14.88
CA TYR A 69 -12.62 -3.18 -15.58
C TYR A 69 -11.77 -2.20 -16.42
N LEU A 70 -10.76 -1.60 -15.80
CA LEU A 70 -9.87 -0.68 -16.48
C LEU A 70 -9.10 -1.36 -17.62
N SER A 71 -8.63 -2.59 -17.42
CA SER A 71 -7.97 -3.39 -18.46
C SER A 71 -8.86 -3.59 -19.69
N GLU A 72 -10.14 -3.92 -19.49
CA GLU A 72 -11.12 -4.10 -20.57
C GLU A 72 -11.38 -2.79 -21.32
N MET A 73 -11.54 -1.68 -20.58
CA MET A 73 -11.73 -0.36 -21.18
C MET A 73 -10.51 0.08 -22.00
N LEU A 74 -9.30 -0.11 -21.47
CA LEU A 74 -8.05 0.20 -22.17
C LEU A 74 -7.91 -0.60 -23.48
N GLN A 75 -8.24 -1.88 -23.46
CA GLN A 75 -8.26 -2.69 -24.67
C GLN A 75 -9.30 -2.18 -25.70
N ALA A 76 -10.47 -1.75 -25.24
CA ALA A 76 -11.49 -1.15 -26.11
C ALA A 76 -11.02 0.18 -26.73
N TYR A 77 -10.17 0.94 -26.05
CA TYR A 77 -9.53 2.16 -26.54
C TYR A 77 -8.28 1.91 -27.41
N GLY A 78 -7.91 0.64 -27.64
CA GLY A 78 -6.79 0.27 -28.50
C GLY A 78 -5.43 0.20 -27.80
N TYR A 79 -5.39 0.22 -26.48
CA TYR A 79 -4.16 0.00 -25.74
C TYR A 79 -3.74 -1.47 -25.80
N GLU A 80 -2.46 -1.71 -26.00
CA GLU A 80 -1.83 -3.02 -25.84
C GLU A 80 -1.41 -3.20 -24.37
N GLN A 81 -1.77 -4.33 -23.79
CA GLN A 81 -1.37 -4.69 -22.44
C GLN A 81 -0.29 -5.78 -22.49
N GLU A 82 0.85 -5.56 -21.81
CA GLU A 82 1.97 -6.51 -21.79
C GLU A 82 1.69 -7.66 -20.81
N ASN A 83 1.26 -7.33 -19.60
CA ASN A 83 1.01 -8.32 -18.53
C ASN A 83 -0.42 -8.86 -18.60
N THR A 84 -0.56 -10.06 -19.11
CA THR A 84 -1.87 -10.75 -19.21
C THR A 84 -2.35 -11.30 -17.89
N GLU A 85 -1.44 -11.52 -16.93
CA GLU A 85 -1.71 -11.90 -15.55
C GLU A 85 -1.38 -10.73 -14.64
N PHE A 86 -2.34 -10.28 -13.86
CA PHE A 86 -2.20 -9.13 -12.97
C PHE A 86 -3.15 -9.25 -11.78
N PHE A 87 -2.84 -8.52 -10.71
CA PHE A 87 -3.76 -8.31 -9.60
C PHE A 87 -4.31 -6.87 -9.63
N ASP A 88 -3.45 -5.88 -9.45
CA ASP A 88 -3.78 -4.46 -9.34
C ASP A 88 -3.01 -3.57 -10.32
N THR A 89 -1.96 -4.12 -10.95
CA THR A 89 -1.01 -3.34 -11.76
C THR A 89 -1.12 -3.69 -13.22
N LEU A 90 -1.32 -2.68 -14.06
CA LEU A 90 -1.37 -2.79 -15.52
C LEU A 90 -0.13 -2.17 -16.15
N LYS A 91 0.40 -2.82 -17.18
CA LYS A 91 1.48 -2.32 -18.03
C LYS A 91 1.00 -2.26 -19.46
N ILE A 92 0.81 -1.06 -19.97
CA ILE A 92 0.11 -0.78 -21.22
C ILE A 92 0.91 0.15 -22.11
N ARG A 93 0.61 0.16 -23.39
CA ARG A 93 1.09 1.15 -24.36
C ARG A 93 0.04 1.41 -25.46
N HIS A 94 0.18 2.54 -26.14
CA HIS A 94 -0.66 2.93 -27.28
C HIS A 94 0.21 3.45 -28.43
N GLU A 95 -0.27 3.37 -29.66
CA GLU A 95 0.44 3.84 -30.86
C GLU A 95 0.70 5.35 -30.85
N ASN A 96 -0.15 6.14 -30.19
CA ASN A 96 0.02 7.58 -30.00
C ASN A 96 1.18 7.94 -29.04
N GLY A 97 1.78 6.93 -28.39
CA GLY A 97 2.91 7.09 -27.48
C GLY A 97 2.52 7.58 -26.09
N VAL A 98 3.52 7.70 -25.23
CA VAL A 98 3.32 8.03 -23.80
C VAL A 98 3.01 9.51 -23.56
N GLU A 99 3.43 10.42 -24.47
CA GLU A 99 3.24 11.87 -24.25
C GLU A 99 1.78 12.28 -24.27
N ALA A 100 0.97 11.70 -25.16
CA ALA A 100 -0.46 11.99 -25.20
C ALA A 100 -1.16 11.62 -23.87
N VAL A 101 -0.79 10.47 -23.30
CA VAL A 101 -1.32 10.05 -21.99
C VAL A 101 -0.79 10.92 -20.86
N ARG A 102 0.50 11.29 -20.92
CA ARG A 102 1.10 12.16 -19.90
C ARG A 102 0.42 13.53 -19.87
N GLU A 103 0.26 14.16 -21.01
CA GLU A 103 -0.40 15.48 -21.10
C GLU A 103 -1.83 15.43 -20.57
N ALA A 104 -2.60 14.40 -20.91
CA ALA A 104 -3.95 14.23 -20.42
C ALA A 104 -3.98 13.97 -18.90
N ALA A 105 -3.11 13.11 -18.38
CA ALA A 105 -3.01 12.80 -16.95
C ALA A 105 -2.61 14.02 -16.13
N GLU A 106 -1.60 14.79 -16.57
CA GLU A 106 -1.16 16.00 -15.89
C GLU A 106 -2.26 17.08 -15.80
N GLN A 107 -3.13 17.17 -16.82
CA GLN A 107 -4.27 18.10 -16.80
C GLN A 107 -5.27 17.76 -15.69
N LEU A 108 -5.42 16.49 -15.33
CA LEU A 108 -6.25 16.00 -14.23
C LEU A 108 -5.48 15.82 -12.92
N GLY A 109 -4.18 16.19 -12.89
CA GLY A 109 -3.34 16.09 -11.69
C GLY A 109 -2.92 14.65 -11.36
N ILE A 110 -2.90 13.76 -12.34
CA ILE A 110 -2.55 12.34 -12.19
C ILE A 110 -1.12 12.10 -12.67
N ASN A 111 -0.33 11.41 -11.86
CA ASN A 111 1.00 10.92 -12.23
C ASN A 111 0.95 9.42 -12.49
N LEU A 112 1.42 9.00 -13.66
CA LEU A 112 1.61 7.60 -14.02
C LEU A 112 3.10 7.29 -14.17
N TYR A 113 3.45 6.01 -14.16
CA TYR A 113 4.80 5.58 -14.44
C TYR A 113 5.02 5.45 -15.95
N TYR A 114 6.09 6.06 -16.47
CA TYR A 114 6.47 5.98 -17.88
C TYR A 114 7.87 5.41 -18.02
N ASP A 115 8.00 4.27 -18.68
CA ASP A 115 9.29 3.68 -18.90
C ASP A 115 9.98 4.19 -20.18
N LYS A 116 11.26 3.82 -20.36
CA LYS A 116 12.06 4.25 -21.53
C LYS A 116 11.71 3.52 -22.82
N GLU A 117 10.94 2.45 -22.75
CA GLU A 117 10.51 1.61 -23.88
C GLU A 117 9.15 2.00 -24.40
N GLY A 118 8.52 3.01 -23.78
CA GLY A 118 7.21 3.52 -24.17
C GLY A 118 6.04 2.79 -23.53
N TRP A 119 6.26 2.07 -22.42
CA TRP A 119 5.20 1.51 -21.61
C TRP A 119 4.78 2.46 -20.50
N ILE A 120 3.50 2.38 -20.16
CA ILE A 120 2.86 3.11 -19.08
C ILE A 120 2.48 2.08 -18.02
N GLY A 121 2.92 2.32 -16.79
CA GLY A 121 2.55 1.53 -15.62
C GLY A 121 1.56 2.28 -14.75
N LEU A 122 0.53 1.59 -14.27
CA LEU A 122 -0.39 2.10 -13.26
C LEU A 122 -0.76 0.99 -12.29
N SER A 123 -1.00 1.37 -11.04
CA SER A 123 -1.43 0.45 -9.98
C SER A 123 -2.59 1.05 -9.23
N LEU A 124 -3.57 0.23 -8.92
CA LEU A 124 -4.76 0.60 -8.16
C LEU A 124 -4.65 0.06 -6.74
N ASP A 125 -5.23 0.78 -5.79
CA ASP A 125 -5.34 0.35 -4.41
C ASP A 125 -6.75 0.57 -3.85
N GLU A 126 -6.92 0.32 -2.56
CA GLU A 126 -8.23 0.43 -1.89
C GLU A 126 -8.73 1.87 -1.75
N SER A 127 -7.87 2.86 -1.94
CA SER A 127 -8.24 4.27 -1.87
C SER A 127 -8.79 4.83 -3.19
N VAL A 128 -8.64 4.08 -4.28
CA VAL A 128 -9.15 4.47 -5.61
C VAL A 128 -10.67 4.45 -5.62
N THR A 129 -11.27 5.61 -5.86
CA THR A 129 -12.73 5.82 -5.89
C THR A 129 -13.30 5.65 -7.31
N VAL A 130 -14.64 5.70 -7.44
CA VAL A 130 -15.31 5.76 -8.75
C VAL A 130 -14.89 7.01 -9.53
N ASP A 131 -14.74 8.14 -8.85
CA ASP A 131 -14.30 9.38 -9.48
C ASP A 131 -12.88 9.24 -10.04
N ASP A 132 -11.95 8.64 -9.27
CA ASP A 132 -10.59 8.36 -9.73
C ASP A 132 -10.58 7.41 -10.96
N MET A 133 -11.45 6.40 -10.95
CA MET A 133 -11.60 5.51 -12.10
C MET A 133 -12.11 6.26 -13.33
N ASN A 134 -13.08 7.15 -13.18
CA ASN A 134 -13.60 7.99 -14.26
C ASN A 134 -12.53 8.96 -14.78
N ASP A 135 -11.71 9.53 -13.91
CA ASP A 135 -10.58 10.37 -14.31
C ASP A 135 -9.54 9.59 -15.14
N LEU A 136 -9.23 8.35 -14.72
CA LEU A 136 -8.35 7.47 -15.51
C LEU A 136 -8.96 7.13 -16.87
N ILE A 137 -10.25 6.81 -16.93
CA ILE A 137 -10.98 6.55 -18.18
C ILE A 137 -10.92 7.78 -19.10
N GLU A 138 -11.12 8.99 -18.56
CA GLU A 138 -11.02 10.25 -19.31
C GLU A 138 -9.61 10.43 -19.90
N VAL A 139 -8.56 10.25 -19.08
CA VAL A 139 -7.15 10.33 -19.53
C VAL A 139 -6.89 9.44 -20.73
N PHE A 140 -7.25 8.17 -20.62
CA PHE A 140 -6.93 7.19 -21.65
C PHE A 140 -7.82 7.31 -22.88
N ALA A 141 -9.09 7.69 -22.71
CA ALA A 141 -9.99 7.97 -23.83
C ALA A 141 -9.52 9.18 -24.62
N GLN A 142 -9.16 10.28 -23.95
CA GLN A 142 -8.64 11.49 -24.60
C GLN A 142 -7.37 11.21 -25.39
N ALA A 143 -6.41 10.48 -24.79
CA ALA A 143 -5.12 10.19 -25.43
C ALA A 143 -5.22 9.22 -26.62
N SER A 144 -6.32 8.48 -26.75
CA SER A 144 -6.61 7.55 -27.86
C SER A 144 -7.67 8.07 -28.86
N ASP A 145 -8.12 9.33 -28.72
CA ASP A 145 -9.22 9.89 -29.50
C ASP A 145 -10.51 9.05 -29.38
N SER A 146 -10.75 8.43 -28.26
CA SER A 146 -11.93 7.62 -27.96
C SER A 146 -12.95 8.39 -27.12
N LEU A 147 -14.18 7.87 -27.01
CA LEU A 147 -15.21 8.44 -26.15
C LEU A 147 -15.12 7.79 -24.77
N ALA A 148 -14.96 8.61 -23.74
CA ALA A 148 -14.99 8.17 -22.35
C ALA A 148 -16.36 7.58 -21.98
N GLN A 149 -16.34 6.48 -21.20
CA GLN A 149 -17.53 5.85 -20.65
C GLN A 149 -17.39 5.85 -19.13
N TYR A 150 -18.23 6.63 -18.48
CA TYR A 150 -18.17 6.83 -17.02
C TYR A 150 -19.10 5.90 -16.30
N GLU A 151 -18.72 5.57 -15.08
CA GLU A 151 -19.52 4.79 -14.13
C GLU A 151 -20.02 5.65 -12.98
N ASP A 152 -21.19 5.30 -12.47
CA ASP A 152 -21.86 6.05 -11.40
C ASP A 152 -21.70 5.39 -10.01
N SER A 153 -21.25 4.14 -9.97
CA SER A 153 -21.16 3.37 -8.71
C SER A 153 -20.09 2.28 -8.74
N GLU A 154 -19.66 1.84 -7.55
CA GLU A 154 -18.74 0.72 -7.36
C GLU A 154 -19.30 -0.61 -7.91
N GLU A 155 -20.62 -0.74 -8.08
CA GLU A 155 -21.27 -1.96 -8.58
C GLU A 155 -20.76 -2.37 -9.95
N ALA A 156 -20.27 -1.41 -10.75
CA ALA A 156 -19.69 -1.69 -12.06
C ALA A 156 -18.43 -2.58 -12.00
N PHE A 157 -17.73 -2.59 -10.87
CA PHE A 157 -16.49 -3.31 -10.67
C PHE A 157 -16.67 -4.63 -9.91
N GLU A 158 -17.87 -4.85 -9.33
CA GLU A 158 -18.14 -6.03 -8.50
C GLU A 158 -18.16 -7.32 -9.32
N GLY A 159 -17.54 -8.36 -8.75
CA GLY A 159 -17.54 -9.70 -9.34
C GLY A 159 -16.68 -9.86 -10.60
N LEU A 160 -15.96 -8.83 -11.03
CA LEU A 160 -14.99 -8.95 -12.10
C LEU A 160 -13.74 -9.66 -11.59
N TRP A 161 -13.29 -10.68 -12.34
CA TRP A 161 -12.19 -11.54 -11.90
C TRP A 161 -11.40 -12.09 -13.08
N ALA A 162 -10.10 -11.91 -13.10
CA ALA A 162 -9.20 -12.36 -14.15
C ALA A 162 -8.03 -13.23 -13.65
N ILE A 163 -7.93 -13.47 -12.32
CA ILE A 163 -6.87 -14.34 -11.78
C ILE A 163 -7.19 -15.79 -12.12
N ALA A 164 -6.22 -16.50 -12.71
CA ALA A 164 -6.35 -17.91 -13.03
C ALA A 164 -6.58 -18.75 -11.77
N GLU A 165 -7.40 -19.80 -11.89
CA GLU A 165 -7.81 -20.64 -10.76
C GLU A 165 -6.62 -21.23 -9.99
N GLU A 166 -5.53 -21.54 -10.70
CA GLU A 166 -4.28 -22.08 -10.13
C GLU A 166 -3.54 -21.09 -9.22
N HIS A 167 -3.84 -19.79 -9.30
CA HIS A 167 -3.25 -18.74 -8.45
C HIS A 167 -4.16 -18.31 -7.30
N VAL A 168 -5.38 -18.85 -7.24
CA VAL A 168 -6.32 -18.58 -6.15
C VAL A 168 -5.90 -19.37 -4.90
N ARG A 169 -5.94 -18.70 -3.75
CA ARG A 169 -5.63 -19.35 -2.48
C ARG A 169 -6.70 -20.36 -2.09
N GLU A 170 -6.28 -21.60 -1.90
CA GLU A 170 -7.17 -22.69 -1.48
C GLU A 170 -7.21 -22.91 0.04
N VAL A 171 -6.24 -22.35 0.77
CA VAL A 171 -6.11 -22.58 2.21
C VAL A 171 -6.61 -21.37 3.03
N ASP A 172 -7.26 -21.68 4.14
CA ASP A 172 -7.69 -20.67 5.10
C ASP A 172 -6.49 -19.89 5.68
N TYR A 173 -6.72 -18.63 6.02
CA TYR A 173 -5.74 -17.76 6.65
C TYR A 173 -6.39 -16.92 7.74
N LEU A 174 -5.59 -16.31 8.62
CA LEU A 174 -6.05 -15.50 9.75
C LEU A 174 -7.11 -16.20 10.62
N GLN A 175 -6.88 -17.50 10.91
CA GLN A 175 -7.85 -18.33 11.63
C GLN A 175 -7.86 -18.13 13.14
N GLU A 176 -6.83 -17.49 13.72
CA GLU A 176 -6.74 -17.19 15.13
C GLU A 176 -7.87 -16.25 15.58
N GLU A 177 -8.31 -16.42 16.81
CA GLU A 177 -9.45 -15.70 17.39
C GLU A 177 -9.28 -14.17 17.32
N VAL A 178 -8.06 -13.67 17.42
CA VAL A 178 -7.75 -12.24 17.36
C VAL A 178 -8.22 -11.57 16.06
N PHE A 179 -8.20 -12.29 14.95
CA PHE A 179 -8.65 -11.80 13.65
C PHE A 179 -10.16 -11.88 13.42
N LYS A 180 -10.91 -12.31 14.45
CA LYS A 180 -12.38 -12.49 14.40
C LYS A 180 -13.14 -11.59 15.38
N LEU A 181 -12.44 -10.75 16.17
CA LEU A 181 -13.04 -10.10 17.33
C LEU A 181 -13.08 -8.56 17.28
N TYR A 182 -12.26 -7.88 16.51
CA TYR A 182 -12.05 -6.44 16.66
C TYR A 182 -12.33 -5.66 15.37
N HIS A 183 -13.53 -5.82 14.81
CA HIS A 183 -13.92 -5.28 13.51
C HIS A 183 -14.64 -3.93 13.59
N THR A 184 -14.77 -3.35 14.79
CA THR A 184 -15.33 -2.01 14.96
C THR A 184 -14.29 -1.07 15.55
N GLU A 185 -14.42 0.24 15.27
CA GLU A 185 -13.52 1.27 15.81
C GLU A 185 -13.40 1.17 17.35
N THR A 186 -14.55 1.05 18.03
CA THR A 186 -14.57 0.97 19.51
C THR A 186 -13.87 -0.27 20.04
N GLU A 187 -14.06 -1.42 19.42
CA GLU A 187 -13.40 -2.67 19.82
C GLU A 187 -11.89 -2.61 19.56
N MET A 188 -11.48 -2.09 18.42
CA MET A 188 -10.07 -1.92 18.08
C MET A 188 -9.39 -0.95 19.07
N MET A 189 -9.99 0.19 19.37
CA MET A 189 -9.44 1.14 20.36
C MET A 189 -9.27 0.51 21.74
N ARG A 190 -10.25 -0.28 22.18
CA ARG A 190 -10.17 -1.01 23.45
C ARG A 190 -9.11 -2.11 23.43
N TYR A 191 -8.96 -2.77 22.30
CA TYR A 191 -7.94 -3.78 22.09
C TYR A 191 -6.54 -3.17 22.16
N LEU A 192 -6.28 -2.07 21.43
CA LEU A 192 -5.02 -1.34 21.48
C LEU A 192 -4.69 -0.88 22.91
N LYS A 193 -5.66 -0.35 23.63
CA LYS A 193 -5.47 0.05 25.05
C LYS A 193 -5.18 -1.13 25.97
N ARG A 194 -5.75 -2.29 25.69
CA ARG A 194 -5.43 -3.52 26.43
C ARG A 194 -4.00 -4.00 26.15
N LEU A 195 -3.52 -3.89 24.91
CA LEU A 195 -2.13 -4.20 24.56
C LEU A 195 -1.16 -3.24 25.22
N GLU A 196 -1.43 -1.93 25.18
CA GLU A 196 -0.63 -0.90 25.84
C GLU A 196 -0.44 -1.17 27.33
N ARG A 197 -1.50 -1.62 28.02
CA ARG A 197 -1.46 -1.93 29.45
C ARG A 197 -0.64 -3.16 29.83
N LYS A 198 -0.22 -3.97 28.88
CA LYS A 198 0.65 -5.14 29.13
C LYS A 198 2.10 -4.76 29.35
N ASP A 199 2.49 -3.55 29.00
CA ASP A 199 3.83 -3.05 29.09
C ASP A 199 3.84 -1.59 29.58
N ILE A 200 4.99 -0.96 29.57
CA ILE A 200 5.21 0.41 29.99
C ILE A 200 4.66 1.36 28.93
N SER A 201 3.74 2.25 29.30
CA SER A 201 3.23 3.29 28.42
C SER A 201 3.71 4.69 28.81
N LEU A 202 3.72 5.59 27.83
CA LEU A 202 4.13 6.98 28.03
C LEU A 202 3.18 7.77 28.95
N THR A 203 1.96 7.29 29.13
CA THR A 203 0.93 7.99 29.91
C THR A 203 1.07 7.77 31.43
N HIS A 204 1.83 6.76 31.85
CA HIS A 204 1.95 6.42 33.29
C HIS A 204 3.35 5.95 33.70
N THR A 205 4.37 6.25 32.92
CA THR A 205 5.75 5.98 33.27
C THR A 205 6.62 7.22 33.10
N MET A 206 7.60 7.36 33.98
CA MET A 206 8.63 8.39 33.91
C MET A 206 10.02 7.79 33.55
N ILE A 207 10.07 6.54 33.15
CA ILE A 207 11.35 5.88 32.81
C ILE A 207 11.91 6.53 31.53
N PRO A 208 13.11 7.15 31.60
CA PRO A 208 13.77 7.72 30.44
C PRO A 208 14.43 6.60 29.63
N LEU A 209 13.64 5.87 28.86
CA LEU A 209 14.15 4.83 28.00
C LEU A 209 15.01 5.41 26.87
N GLY A 210 16.19 4.85 26.69
CA GLY A 210 17.24 5.44 25.86
C GLY A 210 17.05 5.36 24.35
N SER A 211 16.10 4.59 23.87
CA SER A 211 16.07 4.24 22.44
C SER A 211 15.32 5.21 21.56
N CYS A 212 14.41 6.02 22.07
CA CYS A 212 13.61 6.90 21.24
C CYS A 212 13.27 8.20 21.94
N THR A 213 13.68 9.29 21.36
CA THR A 213 13.30 10.65 21.77
C THR A 213 11.82 10.93 21.54
N MET A 214 11.16 10.23 20.64
CA MET A 214 9.73 10.36 20.32
C MET A 214 8.80 10.36 21.54
N LYS A 215 9.13 9.61 22.58
CA LYS A 215 8.35 9.59 23.84
C LYS A 215 8.31 10.93 24.59
N LEU A 216 9.23 11.83 24.30
CA LEU A 216 9.32 13.16 24.90
C LEU A 216 8.62 14.23 24.05
N ASN A 217 8.20 13.88 22.84
CA ASN A 217 7.49 14.80 21.97
C ASN A 217 6.03 14.95 22.41
N PRO A 218 5.46 16.15 22.35
CA PRO A 218 4.01 16.29 22.54
C PRO A 218 3.26 15.57 21.43
N ALA A 219 2.10 15.01 21.75
CA ALA A 219 1.24 14.32 20.77
C ALA A 219 0.90 15.24 19.58
N ALA A 220 0.74 16.55 19.84
CA ALA A 220 0.49 17.54 18.80
C ALA A 220 1.61 17.63 17.73
N ALA A 221 2.85 17.27 18.06
CA ALA A 221 3.94 17.26 17.09
C ALA A 221 3.80 16.12 16.04
N MET A 222 2.93 15.14 16.30
CA MET A 222 2.64 14.05 15.35
C MET A 222 1.51 14.40 14.38
N ILE A 223 0.72 15.44 14.65
CA ILE A 223 -0.42 15.82 13.79
C ILE A 223 0.01 16.13 12.34
N PRO A 224 1.11 16.89 12.08
CA PRO A 224 1.52 17.16 10.71
C PRO A 224 1.81 15.92 9.85
N VAL A 225 2.21 14.81 10.47
CA VAL A 225 2.45 13.53 9.77
C VAL A 225 1.17 13.01 9.09
N THR A 226 0.00 13.41 9.59
CA THR A 226 -1.30 12.99 9.05
C THR A 226 -1.88 13.98 8.03
N TYR A 227 -1.20 15.07 7.73
CA TYR A 227 -1.68 15.99 6.70
C TYR A 227 -1.59 15.36 5.32
N PRO A 228 -2.67 15.38 4.52
CA PRO A 228 -2.70 14.73 3.21
C PRO A 228 -1.57 15.19 2.29
N ALA A 229 -1.20 16.47 2.34
CA ALA A 229 -0.11 17.04 1.55
C ALA A 229 1.28 16.45 1.87
N PHE A 230 1.47 15.87 3.06
CA PHE A 230 2.71 15.18 3.43
C PHE A 230 2.57 13.66 3.30
N MET A 231 1.46 13.11 3.79
CA MET A 231 1.25 11.66 3.84
C MET A 231 0.99 11.06 2.46
N GLY A 232 0.27 11.78 1.60
CA GLY A 232 -0.11 11.33 0.27
C GLY A 232 0.95 11.54 -0.82
N LEU A 233 2.11 12.11 -0.48
CA LEU A 233 3.15 12.35 -1.46
C LEU A 233 3.87 11.07 -1.85
N HIS A 234 3.81 10.71 -3.14
CA HIS A 234 4.55 9.56 -3.65
C HIS A 234 6.06 9.86 -3.73
N PRO A 235 6.95 8.93 -3.32
CA PRO A 235 8.40 9.14 -3.34
C PRO A 235 9.01 9.44 -4.72
N LEU A 236 8.33 9.06 -5.79
CA LEU A 236 8.74 9.30 -7.17
C LEU A 236 7.95 10.42 -7.86
N ALA A 237 7.21 11.24 -7.09
CA ALA A 237 6.53 12.40 -7.65
C ALA A 237 7.53 13.34 -8.34
N PRO A 238 7.18 14.01 -9.45
CA PRO A 238 8.03 14.98 -10.11
C PRO A 238 8.49 16.08 -9.17
N ILE A 239 9.77 16.50 -9.29
CA ILE A 239 10.39 17.44 -8.35
C ILE A 239 9.67 18.80 -8.32
N GLU A 240 9.12 19.22 -9.42
CA GLU A 240 8.33 20.46 -9.56
C GLU A 240 7.01 20.45 -8.79
N GLN A 241 6.51 19.24 -8.47
CA GLN A 241 5.27 19.07 -7.70
C GLN A 241 5.52 18.97 -6.19
N VAL A 242 6.78 18.90 -5.74
CA VAL A 242 7.16 18.70 -4.33
C VAL A 242 7.86 19.92 -3.72
N ALA A 243 7.67 21.11 -4.27
CA ALA A 243 8.37 22.34 -3.86
C ALA A 243 8.26 22.62 -2.35
N GLY A 244 7.06 22.45 -1.75
CA GLY A 244 6.87 22.64 -0.30
C GLY A 244 7.63 21.62 0.55
N TYR A 245 7.81 20.40 0.05
CA TYR A 245 8.62 19.39 0.73
C TYR A 245 10.11 19.73 0.67
N MET A 246 10.57 20.26 -0.46
CA MET A 246 11.95 20.73 -0.63
C MET A 246 12.25 21.93 0.27
N GLU A 247 11.30 22.87 0.40
CA GLU A 247 11.43 24.00 1.32
C GLU A 247 11.61 23.54 2.79
N VAL A 248 10.83 22.55 3.24
CA VAL A 248 11.01 21.96 4.58
C VAL A 248 12.40 21.36 4.76
N MET A 249 12.92 20.68 3.74
CA MET A 249 14.27 20.09 3.79
C MET A 249 15.36 21.17 3.83
N GLU A 250 15.23 22.22 3.02
CA GLU A 250 16.17 23.36 3.00
C GLU A 250 16.18 24.14 4.31
N ASP A 251 15.01 24.33 4.92
CA ASP A 251 14.89 25.02 6.22
C ASP A 251 15.50 24.24 7.39
N LEU A 252 15.66 22.92 7.23
CA LEU A 252 16.26 22.04 8.24
C LEU A 252 17.78 21.88 8.11
N GLU A 253 18.37 22.20 6.97
CA GLU A 253 19.83 22.20 6.73
C GLU A 253 20.51 23.47 7.24
#